data_3edeb95ba8d52f88d785e96106d81b16
#
_entry.id   3edeb95ba8d52f88d785e96106d81b16
#
_cell.length_a   1.000
_cell.length_b   1.000
_cell.length_c   1.000
_cell.angle_alpha   90.00
_cell.angle_beta   90.00
_cell.angle_gamma   90.00
#
_symmetry.space_group_name_H-M   'P 1'
#
loop_
_entity.id
_entity.type
_entity.pdbx_description
1 polymer ?
#
loop_
_entity_poly.entity_id
_entity_poly.type
_entity_poly.pdbx_seq_one_letter_code
_entity_poly.pdbx_strand_id
1 'polypeptide(L)'
;MSTNGLRGGAVKVLGSTAFRLAAGVVAASLVLTVALGWSHAASKAVPRAVVRPTAVMHPTTTSHKLPAPHVVATNPLTGVGAVPKGPVIAVKLDDTAAGRPSVGLEKADVIYIEEAEGGLSRMLAVYASAKPRVEAVRSVRTSDPELVGAYGRIILVASGGGGNALPTLDHSGLWSSINDRGQVGFNRDLSRSAPYNVVADLAKISAAFPQGQRARDVGFTWANQDPRLVTAKDAVSVNTLVGSTTVSFVWNAQLGRYSRSIGGQSLLAASGAPVAKPNVLVQYCQVNPDRSDIDVNGNPSMFTTTVGSGRVALFRNGKRIDGTWLRRSAGGRTVFKDGAGKPLLLAPGGAFVVLVRPGAPT
;
A
#
# COMPACT_ATOMS: atom_id res chain seq x y z
N MET A 1 43.84 -53.31 -11.15
CA MET A 1 44.24 -53.76 -9.80
C MET A 1 43.43 -52.90 -8.82
N SER A 2 42.47 -53.51 -8.36
CA SER A 2 42.09 -53.99 -7.01
C SER A 2 41.40 -52.90 -6.20
N THR A 3 40.15 -52.93 -6.04
CA THR A 3 39.11 -53.68 -5.28
C THR A 3 38.88 -53.15 -3.88
N ASN A 4 37.58 -53.00 -3.59
CA ASN A 4 36.86 -53.13 -2.30
C ASN A 4 36.92 -51.92 -1.34
N GLY A 5 35.83 -51.59 -0.64
CA GLY A 5 34.65 -52.39 -0.32
C GLY A 5 33.57 -51.55 0.42
N LEU A 6 32.41 -52.05 0.34
CA LEU A 6 31.15 -51.77 1.00
C LEU A 6 31.16 -51.82 2.55
N ARG A 7 30.32 -51.00 3.17
CA ARG A 7 29.44 -51.32 4.33
C ARG A 7 28.71 -50.03 4.67
N GLY A 8 27.42 -49.87 4.68
CA GLY A 8 26.36 -50.73 5.17
C GLY A 8 26.06 -50.37 6.63
N GLY A 9 25.10 -49.49 6.91
CA GLY A 9 24.66 -49.15 8.25
C GLY A 9 23.24 -48.59 8.25
N ALA A 10 22.25 -49.49 8.29
CA ALA A 10 20.86 -49.16 8.55
C ALA A 10 20.71 -48.88 10.05
N VAL A 11 19.96 -47.88 10.42
CA VAL A 11 19.44 -47.66 11.78
C VAL A 11 17.97 -47.46 11.76
N LYS A 12 17.37 -48.25 12.60
CA LYS A 12 15.99 -48.60 12.88
C LYS A 12 15.06 -47.43 13.19
N VAL A 13 13.84 -47.65 12.74
CA VAL A 13 12.56 -47.04 13.20
C VAL A 13 12.20 -47.63 14.58
N LEU A 14 11.78 -46.81 15.49
CA LEU A 14 10.95 -47.04 16.67
C LEU A 14 10.12 -45.75 16.83
N GLY A 15 8.84 -45.67 16.77
CA GLY A 15 7.79 -46.53 17.35
C GLY A 15 7.13 -45.76 18.50
N SER A 16 6.01 -45.12 18.20
CA SER A 16 4.81 -44.85 19.01
C SER A 16 4.92 -44.44 20.49
N THR A 17 4.20 -43.40 20.89
CA THR A 17 3.05 -43.57 21.81
C THR A 17 2.17 -42.31 21.83
N ALA A 18 0.89 -42.54 21.63
CA ALA A 18 -0.20 -41.61 21.80
C ALA A 18 -0.46 -41.32 23.28
N PHE A 19 -0.73 -40.07 23.62
CA PHE A 19 -1.37 -39.70 24.88
C PHE A 19 -2.61 -38.88 24.61
N ARG A 20 -3.77 -39.48 24.81
CA ARG A 20 -5.07 -38.82 24.89
C ARG A 20 -5.25 -38.35 26.34
N LEU A 21 -5.61 -37.10 26.54
CA LEU A 21 -6.29 -36.67 27.77
C LEU A 21 -7.42 -35.73 27.40
N ALA A 22 -8.62 -36.16 27.67
CA ALA A 22 -9.85 -35.39 27.65
C ALA A 22 -10.07 -34.75 29.01
N ALA A 23 -10.52 -33.52 29.04
CA ALA A 23 -11.20 -32.87 30.16
C ALA A 23 -12.01 -31.72 29.57
N GLY A 24 -13.27 -31.69 29.62
CA GLY A 24 -14.27 -31.60 30.59
C GLY A 24 -14.69 -30.13 30.64
N VAL A 25 -15.71 -29.72 29.80
CA VAL A 25 -16.32 -28.38 29.81
C VAL A 25 -17.46 -28.41 30.81
N VAL A 26 -17.45 -27.49 31.79
CA VAL A 26 -18.61 -27.15 32.61
C VAL A 26 -19.06 -25.76 32.20
N ALA A 27 -20.24 -25.71 31.58
CA ALA A 27 -20.96 -24.47 31.29
C ALA A 27 -21.82 -24.11 32.51
N ALA A 28 -21.63 -22.87 33.03
CA ALA A 28 -22.55 -22.26 33.98
C ALA A 28 -23.29 -21.11 33.30
N SER A 29 -24.56 -21.34 33.01
CA SER A 29 -25.49 -20.33 32.50
C SER A 29 -26.08 -19.55 33.68
N LEU A 30 -25.85 -18.23 33.74
CA LEU A 30 -26.54 -17.35 34.67
C LEU A 30 -27.65 -16.61 33.91
N VAL A 31 -28.90 -16.93 34.23
CA VAL A 31 -30.10 -16.24 33.76
C VAL A 31 -30.40 -15.13 34.75
N LEU A 32 -30.36 -13.85 34.30
CA LEU A 32 -30.77 -12.70 35.09
C LEU A 32 -32.13 -12.21 34.54
N THR A 33 -33.21 -12.48 35.27
CA THR A 33 -34.56 -11.94 35.01
C THR A 33 -34.68 -10.58 35.68
N VAL A 34 -34.92 -9.53 34.90
CA VAL A 34 -35.30 -8.21 35.41
C VAL A 34 -36.79 -8.00 35.24
N ALA A 35 -37.48 -7.85 36.37
CA ALA A 35 -38.92 -7.60 36.45
C ALA A 35 -39.21 -6.13 36.14
N LEU A 36 -40.11 -5.86 35.19
CA LEU A 36 -40.65 -4.52 34.92
C LEU A 36 -41.78 -4.18 35.93
N GLY A 37 -41.53 -3.23 36.77
CA GLY A 37 -42.57 -2.61 37.63
C GLY A 37 -43.22 -1.44 36.91
N TRP A 38 -44.52 -1.54 36.64
CA TRP A 38 -45.33 -0.42 36.17
C TRP A 38 -45.89 0.30 37.38
N SER A 39 -45.59 1.60 37.55
CA SER A 39 -46.27 2.48 38.48
C SER A 39 -47.15 3.49 37.72
N HIS A 40 -48.46 3.42 37.95
CA HIS A 40 -49.43 4.40 37.49
C HIS A 40 -49.35 5.64 38.41
N ALA A 41 -49.09 6.81 37.84
CA ALA A 41 -49.23 8.10 38.53
C ALA A 41 -50.47 8.83 38.02
N ALA A 42 -51.37 9.14 38.91
CA ALA A 42 -52.62 9.82 38.67
C ALA A 42 -52.41 11.31 38.25
N SER A 43 -53.11 11.73 37.23
CA SER A 43 -53.18 13.10 36.74
C SER A 43 -54.04 13.99 37.68
N LYS A 44 -53.46 15.05 38.21
CA LYS A 44 -54.20 16.15 38.87
C LYS A 44 -54.41 17.29 37.86
N ALA A 45 -55.68 17.63 37.61
CA ALA A 45 -56.10 18.74 36.77
C ALA A 45 -55.74 20.10 37.41
N VAL A 46 -55.16 21.01 36.62
CA VAL A 46 -54.85 22.41 37.00
C VAL A 46 -55.79 23.37 36.28
N PRO A 47 -56.32 24.41 36.93
CA PRO A 47 -57.32 25.28 36.34
C PRO A 47 -56.75 26.20 35.25
N ARG A 48 -57.57 26.42 34.23
CA ARG A 48 -57.33 27.24 33.05
C ARG A 48 -57.36 28.72 33.35
N ALA A 49 -56.20 29.39 33.29
CA ALA A 49 -56.12 30.86 33.38
C ALA A 49 -56.38 31.46 31.96
N VAL A 50 -57.32 32.48 31.90
CA VAL A 50 -57.59 33.23 30.70
C VAL A 50 -56.47 34.25 30.49
N VAL A 51 -55.74 34.12 29.41
CA VAL A 51 -54.70 35.07 28.99
C VAL A 51 -55.21 35.98 27.94
N ARG A 52 -55.18 37.31 28.18
CA ARG A 52 -55.43 38.37 27.19
C ARG A 52 -54.40 38.40 26.10
N PRO A 53 -54.70 38.72 24.83
CA PRO A 53 -53.72 38.78 23.75
C PRO A 53 -52.80 40.01 23.92
N THR A 54 -51.52 39.79 24.17
CA THR A 54 -50.49 40.81 24.06
C THR A 54 -49.94 40.83 22.63
N ALA A 55 -49.71 42.05 22.12
CA ALA A 55 -49.22 42.27 20.77
C ALA A 55 -47.96 41.48 20.44
N VAL A 56 -47.99 40.73 19.34
CA VAL A 56 -46.89 39.95 18.80
C VAL A 56 -45.91 40.93 18.13
N MET A 57 -44.78 41.20 18.78
CA MET A 57 -43.61 41.75 18.11
C MET A 57 -42.98 40.62 17.30
N HIS A 58 -42.97 40.79 15.96
CA HIS A 58 -42.20 39.90 15.10
C HIS A 58 -40.70 40.08 15.34
N PRO A 59 -39.95 39.04 15.75
CA PRO A 59 -38.52 39.14 15.77
C PRO A 59 -38.01 39.16 14.32
N THR A 60 -37.29 40.23 13.97
CA THR A 60 -36.54 40.30 12.72
C THR A 60 -35.48 39.21 12.77
N THR A 61 -35.72 38.08 12.15
CA THR A 61 -34.77 36.98 12.04
C THR A 61 -33.66 37.39 11.08
N THR A 62 -32.57 37.96 11.63
CA THR A 62 -31.34 38.13 10.88
C THR A 62 -30.80 36.72 10.63
N SER A 63 -31.01 36.20 9.43
CA SER A 63 -30.46 34.92 8.98
C SER A 63 -28.95 35.08 8.91
N HIS A 64 -28.25 34.72 9.98
CA HIS A 64 -26.81 34.47 9.93
C HIS A 64 -26.62 33.19 9.10
N LYS A 65 -26.34 33.40 7.81
CA LYS A 65 -25.86 32.31 6.94
C LYS A 65 -24.55 31.76 7.57
N LEU A 66 -24.65 30.61 8.24
CA LEU A 66 -23.47 29.91 8.73
C LEU A 66 -22.49 29.76 7.56
N PRO A 67 -21.19 30.08 7.76
CA PRO A 67 -20.21 29.85 6.72
C PRO A 67 -20.27 28.38 6.32
N ALA A 68 -20.27 28.13 5.02
CA ALA A 68 -20.24 26.77 4.49
C ALA A 68 -19.04 26.04 5.13
N PRO A 69 -19.19 24.77 5.58
CA PRO A 69 -18.10 24.03 6.17
C PRO A 69 -16.91 24.03 5.22
N HIS A 70 -15.75 24.52 5.69
CA HIS A 70 -14.51 24.45 4.96
C HIS A 70 -14.17 22.96 4.78
N VAL A 71 -14.44 22.41 3.59
CA VAL A 71 -13.98 21.06 3.23
C VAL A 71 -12.48 21.14 3.07
N VAL A 72 -11.75 20.73 4.09
CA VAL A 72 -10.28 20.58 3.99
C VAL A 72 -10.02 19.47 2.99
N ALA A 73 -9.29 19.78 1.91
CA ALA A 73 -8.90 18.78 0.93
C ALA A 73 -8.07 17.68 1.61
N THR A 74 -8.48 16.42 1.48
CA THR A 74 -7.75 15.29 2.03
C THR A 74 -6.53 14.93 1.18
N ASN A 75 -5.52 14.29 1.78
CA ASN A 75 -4.36 13.78 1.06
C ASN A 75 -4.81 12.82 -0.06
N PRO A 76 -4.61 13.15 -1.34
CA PRO A 76 -5.10 12.37 -2.46
C PRO A 76 -4.39 11.00 -2.61
N LEU A 77 -3.23 10.80 -1.95
CA LEU A 77 -2.49 9.53 -2.00
C LEU A 77 -2.92 8.54 -0.91
N THR A 78 -3.63 9.00 0.11
CA THR A 78 -4.04 8.15 1.23
C THR A 78 -5.50 8.27 1.61
N GLY A 79 -6.17 9.36 1.22
CA GLY A 79 -7.53 9.68 1.70
C GLY A 79 -7.57 10.10 3.18
N VAL A 80 -6.40 10.29 3.84
CA VAL A 80 -6.30 10.59 5.27
C VAL A 80 -5.53 11.89 5.50
N GLY A 81 -6.05 12.73 6.39
CA GLY A 81 -5.42 13.98 6.78
C GLY A 81 -5.38 15.04 5.68
N ALA A 82 -4.78 16.18 5.96
CA ALA A 82 -4.63 17.27 5.00
C ALA A 82 -3.59 16.93 3.92
N VAL A 83 -3.67 17.61 2.77
CA VAL A 83 -2.66 17.49 1.71
C VAL A 83 -1.28 17.88 2.24
N PRO A 84 -0.27 16.98 2.16
CA PRO A 84 1.08 17.27 2.64
C PRO A 84 1.69 18.51 1.96
N LYS A 85 2.40 19.34 2.73
CA LYS A 85 2.96 20.60 2.23
C LYS A 85 4.23 20.40 1.38
N GLY A 86 5.02 19.36 1.66
CA GLY A 86 6.29 19.09 0.96
C GLY A 86 6.11 18.31 -0.35
N PRO A 87 7.20 18.16 -1.12
CA PRO A 87 7.19 17.42 -2.38
C PRO A 87 6.94 15.92 -2.16
N VAL A 88 6.39 15.28 -3.18
CA VAL A 88 6.30 13.82 -3.25
C VAL A 88 7.67 13.27 -3.65
N ILE A 89 8.09 12.20 -2.99
CA ILE A 89 9.33 11.47 -3.30
C ILE A 89 8.98 10.03 -3.62
N ALA A 90 9.45 9.52 -4.74
CA ALA A 90 9.41 8.09 -5.09
C ALA A 90 10.82 7.50 -4.94
N VAL A 91 10.94 6.39 -4.25
CA VAL A 91 12.24 5.74 -3.98
C VAL A 91 12.25 4.32 -4.50
N LYS A 92 13.25 3.99 -5.31
CA LYS A 92 13.49 2.61 -5.75
C LYS A 92 14.13 1.82 -4.63
N LEU A 93 13.49 0.73 -4.20
CA LEU A 93 13.90 -0.09 -3.05
C LEU A 93 14.02 -1.57 -3.43
N ASP A 94 14.86 -2.26 -2.69
CA ASP A 94 15.02 -3.71 -2.78
C ASP A 94 13.81 -4.45 -2.21
N ASP A 95 13.45 -5.60 -2.82
CA ASP A 95 12.42 -6.52 -2.31
C ASP A 95 12.98 -7.93 -2.06
N THR A 96 14.28 -8.12 -2.10
CA THR A 96 14.93 -9.41 -1.85
C THR A 96 15.21 -9.66 -0.36
N ALA A 97 15.55 -10.89 0.01
CA ALA A 97 15.93 -11.22 1.37
C ALA A 97 17.14 -10.42 1.87
N ALA A 98 18.11 -10.11 0.98
CA ALA A 98 19.32 -9.37 1.31
C ALA A 98 19.04 -7.88 1.67
N GLY A 99 17.96 -7.31 1.16
CA GLY A 99 17.53 -5.94 1.48
C GLY A 99 16.68 -5.84 2.76
N ARG A 100 16.47 -6.93 3.49
CA ARG A 100 15.60 -6.96 4.68
C ARG A 100 16.39 -6.97 5.99
N PRO A 101 15.79 -6.48 7.10
CA PRO A 101 14.52 -5.78 7.18
C PRO A 101 14.59 -4.42 6.47
N SER A 102 13.47 -4.01 5.82
CA SER A 102 13.39 -2.70 5.18
C SER A 102 13.35 -1.57 6.23
N VAL A 103 14.00 -0.45 5.93
CA VAL A 103 13.98 0.74 6.80
C VAL A 103 13.04 1.76 6.17
N GLY A 104 12.06 2.25 6.93
CA GLY A 104 11.15 3.32 6.54
C GLY A 104 10.08 2.97 5.50
N LEU A 105 10.02 1.72 5.00
CA LEU A 105 9.05 1.28 3.99
C LEU A 105 7.61 1.34 4.52
N GLU A 106 7.41 1.06 5.79
CA GLU A 106 6.10 1.11 6.47
C GLU A 106 5.47 2.51 6.46
N LYS A 107 6.29 3.57 6.30
CA LYS A 107 5.86 4.98 6.24
C LYS A 107 5.44 5.44 4.83
N ALA A 108 5.65 4.64 3.78
CA ALA A 108 5.24 4.99 2.44
C ALA A 108 3.72 5.14 2.33
N ASP A 109 3.24 6.08 1.51
CA ASP A 109 1.81 6.25 1.22
C ASP A 109 1.32 5.22 0.21
N VAL A 110 2.11 4.97 -0.85
CA VAL A 110 1.84 3.97 -1.90
C VAL A 110 3.11 3.17 -2.13
N ILE A 111 2.95 1.85 -2.31
CA ILE A 111 4.08 0.95 -2.61
C ILE A 111 3.73 0.20 -3.90
N TYR A 112 4.44 0.51 -4.98
CA TYR A 112 4.41 -0.28 -6.19
C TYR A 112 5.37 -1.45 -6.04
N ILE A 113 4.95 -2.63 -6.55
CA ILE A 113 5.79 -3.82 -6.65
C ILE A 113 5.77 -4.24 -8.11
N GLU A 114 6.93 -4.29 -8.74
CA GLU A 114 7.10 -4.58 -10.16
C GLU A 114 8.22 -5.58 -10.41
N GLU A 115 8.19 -6.17 -11.61
CA GLU A 115 9.25 -7.08 -12.05
C GLU A 115 10.49 -6.29 -12.46
N ALA A 116 11.63 -6.77 -12.01
CA ALA A 116 12.95 -6.31 -12.41
C ALA A 116 13.71 -7.41 -13.17
N GLU A 117 15.01 -7.25 -13.32
CA GLU A 117 15.88 -8.23 -13.95
C GLU A 117 15.88 -9.60 -13.24
N GLY A 118 16.08 -10.67 -13.99
CA GLY A 118 16.19 -12.03 -13.44
C GLY A 118 14.90 -12.58 -12.81
N GLY A 119 13.73 -11.99 -13.11
CA GLY A 119 12.45 -12.38 -12.51
C GLY A 119 12.28 -11.98 -11.05
N LEU A 120 13.14 -11.13 -10.53
CA LEU A 120 13.06 -10.59 -9.17
C LEU A 120 12.01 -9.48 -9.11
N SER A 121 11.44 -9.26 -7.94
CA SER A 121 10.64 -8.07 -7.66
C SER A 121 11.48 -6.92 -7.13
N ARG A 122 11.03 -5.69 -7.40
CA ARG A 122 11.52 -4.44 -6.83
C ARG A 122 10.35 -3.60 -6.37
N MET A 123 10.61 -2.69 -5.46
CA MET A 123 9.59 -1.75 -4.99
C MET A 123 9.92 -0.34 -5.45
N LEU A 124 8.87 0.41 -5.80
CA LEU A 124 8.93 1.87 -5.93
C LEU A 124 7.96 2.45 -4.89
N ALA A 125 8.53 2.94 -3.79
CA ALA A 125 7.77 3.44 -2.64
C ALA A 125 7.60 4.96 -2.72
N VAL A 126 6.37 5.44 -2.56
CA VAL A 126 5.99 6.86 -2.69
C VAL A 126 5.71 7.46 -1.32
N TYR A 127 6.33 8.58 -1.04
CA TYR A 127 6.28 9.29 0.24
C TYR A 127 5.82 10.74 0.05
N ALA A 128 4.67 11.07 0.57
CA ALA A 128 4.16 12.43 0.70
C ALA A 128 3.96 12.82 2.16
N SER A 129 3.31 11.93 2.94
CA SER A 129 2.93 12.16 4.34
C SER A 129 4.12 12.19 5.28
N ALA A 130 5.15 11.40 5.03
CA ALA A 130 6.36 11.29 5.84
C ALA A 130 7.63 11.38 4.98
N LYS A 131 8.73 11.76 5.60
CA LYS A 131 10.06 11.85 4.95
C LYS A 131 11.10 11.11 5.80
N PRO A 132 10.96 9.76 5.95
CA PRO A 132 11.88 8.98 6.76
C PRO A 132 13.26 8.81 6.10
N ARG A 133 14.19 8.21 6.84
CA ARG A 133 15.32 7.50 6.23
C ARG A 133 14.80 6.18 5.65
N VAL A 134 15.29 5.80 4.48
CA VAL A 134 14.89 4.57 3.78
C VAL A 134 16.10 3.78 3.30
N GLU A 135 15.98 2.46 3.29
CA GLU A 135 17.03 1.50 2.91
C GLU A 135 16.36 0.20 2.41
N ALA A 136 16.89 -0.60 1.55
CA ALA A 136 18.07 -0.50 0.70
C ALA A 136 17.68 0.16 -0.62
N VAL A 137 18.25 1.33 -0.91
CA VAL A 137 17.97 2.03 -2.16
C VAL A 137 18.65 1.32 -3.33
N ARG A 138 17.90 1.14 -4.44
CA ARG A 138 18.36 0.43 -5.64
C ARG A 138 18.33 1.30 -6.88
N SER A 139 18.83 0.74 -7.98
CA SER A 139 18.91 1.43 -9.26
C SER A 139 17.55 1.67 -9.89
N VAL A 140 17.38 2.84 -10.51
CA VAL A 140 16.23 3.17 -11.36
C VAL A 140 16.20 2.27 -12.60
N ARG A 141 15.00 2.06 -13.14
CA ARG A 141 14.74 1.36 -14.40
C ARG A 141 14.07 2.29 -15.39
N THR A 142 14.15 1.98 -16.66
CA THR A 142 13.54 2.77 -17.75
C THR A 142 12.03 2.93 -17.60
N SER A 143 11.32 1.98 -16.96
CA SER A 143 9.88 2.04 -16.69
C SER A 143 9.49 2.98 -15.53
N ASP A 144 10.41 3.27 -14.60
CA ASP A 144 10.09 4.03 -13.38
C ASP A 144 9.54 5.44 -13.67
N PRO A 145 10.09 6.23 -14.60
CA PRO A 145 9.54 7.54 -14.93
C PRO A 145 8.11 7.48 -15.48
N GLU A 146 7.78 6.49 -16.31
CA GLU A 146 6.40 6.29 -16.77
C GLU A 146 5.49 5.95 -15.59
N LEU A 147 5.89 5.02 -14.74
CA LEU A 147 5.12 4.54 -13.59
C LEU A 147 4.69 5.71 -12.68
N VAL A 148 5.61 6.60 -12.34
CA VAL A 148 5.32 7.72 -11.43
C VAL A 148 4.92 9.02 -12.14
N GLY A 149 4.85 9.06 -13.45
CA GLY A 149 4.52 10.27 -14.21
C GLY A 149 3.19 10.92 -13.81
N ALA A 150 2.19 10.12 -13.37
CA ALA A 150 0.91 10.61 -12.87
C ALA A 150 1.05 11.53 -11.65
N TYR A 151 2.11 11.40 -10.87
CA TYR A 151 2.38 12.26 -9.71
C TYR A 151 2.87 13.67 -10.09
N GLY A 152 3.22 13.90 -11.37
CA GLY A 152 3.79 15.15 -11.85
C GLY A 152 5.30 15.21 -11.62
N ARG A 153 5.87 16.41 -11.55
CA ARG A 153 7.31 16.63 -11.42
C ARG A 153 7.79 16.39 -9.99
N ILE A 154 7.67 15.15 -9.52
CA ILE A 154 8.13 14.69 -8.21
C ILE A 154 9.64 14.42 -8.20
N ILE A 155 10.17 13.98 -7.05
CA ILE A 155 11.58 13.61 -6.92
C ILE A 155 11.67 12.08 -6.99
N LEU A 156 12.45 11.56 -7.95
CA LEU A 156 12.78 10.12 -8.00
C LEU A 156 14.16 9.93 -7.37
N VAL A 157 14.24 8.99 -6.42
CA VAL A 157 15.42 8.66 -5.63
C VAL A 157 15.87 7.24 -5.94
N ALA A 158 17.14 7.08 -6.32
CA ALA A 158 17.72 5.80 -6.68
C ALA A 158 19.22 5.73 -6.32
N SER A 159 19.79 4.53 -6.25
CA SER A 159 21.23 4.38 -6.05
C SER A 159 22.04 4.73 -7.31
N GLY A 160 21.53 4.37 -8.47
CA GLY A 160 22.12 4.55 -9.80
C GLY A 160 21.14 4.06 -10.86
N GLY A 161 21.64 3.64 -12.02
CA GLY A 161 20.86 3.02 -13.10
C GLY A 161 21.79 2.44 -14.15
N GLY A 162 21.42 1.28 -14.71
CA GLY A 162 22.12 0.65 -15.80
C GLY A 162 21.70 1.18 -17.15
N GLY A 163 22.45 0.85 -18.20
CA GLY A 163 22.09 1.11 -19.58
C GLY A 163 21.46 2.48 -19.83
N ASN A 164 20.25 2.49 -20.36
CA ASN A 164 19.51 3.70 -20.72
C ASN A 164 18.61 4.25 -19.57
N ALA A 165 18.66 3.66 -18.36
CA ALA A 165 17.77 4.06 -17.26
C ALA A 165 18.02 5.49 -16.77
N LEU A 166 19.29 5.87 -16.54
CA LEU A 166 19.62 7.25 -16.16
C LEU A 166 19.33 8.30 -17.25
N PRO A 167 19.72 8.09 -18.52
CA PRO A 167 19.27 8.95 -19.62
C PRO A 167 17.75 9.10 -19.72
N THR A 168 16.99 7.99 -19.58
CA THR A 168 15.52 8.04 -19.58
C THR A 168 14.98 8.88 -18.43
N LEU A 169 15.55 8.75 -17.24
CA LEU A 169 15.17 9.58 -16.10
C LEU A 169 15.47 11.06 -16.35
N ASP A 170 16.64 11.40 -16.90
CA ASP A 170 17.04 12.78 -17.15
C ASP A 170 16.10 13.47 -18.16
N HIS A 171 15.57 12.74 -19.13
CA HIS A 171 14.64 13.26 -20.13
C HIS A 171 13.16 13.21 -19.68
N SER A 172 12.87 12.61 -18.53
CA SER A 172 11.48 12.40 -18.05
C SER A 172 10.79 13.67 -17.52
N GLY A 173 11.57 14.73 -17.23
CA GLY A 173 11.10 15.94 -16.56
C GLY A 173 10.90 15.81 -15.06
N LEU A 174 11.17 14.65 -14.45
CA LEU A 174 11.19 14.47 -12.99
C LEU A 174 12.41 15.20 -12.38
N TRP A 175 12.31 15.55 -11.10
CA TRP A 175 13.51 15.79 -10.30
C TRP A 175 14.13 14.46 -9.92
N SER A 176 15.45 14.41 -9.75
CA SER A 176 16.12 13.20 -9.32
C SER A 176 17.15 13.46 -8.23
N SER A 177 17.34 12.48 -7.34
CA SER A 177 18.48 12.42 -6.44
C SER A 177 19.08 11.00 -6.53
N ILE A 178 20.31 10.92 -7.06
CA ILE A 178 20.99 9.68 -7.42
C ILE A 178 22.30 9.56 -6.64
N ASN A 179 22.45 8.48 -5.85
CA ASN A 179 23.61 8.24 -5.01
C ASN A 179 24.93 8.20 -5.82
N ASP A 180 24.95 7.46 -6.94
CA ASP A 180 26.17 7.27 -7.75
C ASP A 180 26.63 8.56 -8.45
N ARG A 181 25.78 9.60 -8.46
CA ARG A 181 26.11 10.96 -8.93
C ARG A 181 26.58 11.86 -7.79
N GLY A 182 26.73 11.35 -6.57
CA GLY A 182 27.10 12.14 -5.40
C GLY A 182 26.07 13.18 -4.97
N GLN A 183 24.79 12.97 -5.34
CA GLN A 183 23.73 13.92 -5.01
C GLN A 183 23.32 13.84 -3.54
N VAL A 184 22.59 14.85 -3.07
CA VAL A 184 22.26 15.06 -1.66
C VAL A 184 21.40 13.94 -1.05
N GLY A 185 21.63 13.68 0.25
CA GLY A 185 20.74 12.88 1.08
C GLY A 185 21.13 11.41 1.20
N PHE A 186 22.28 11.00 0.68
CA PHE A 186 22.73 9.61 0.78
C PHE A 186 23.83 9.40 1.80
N ASN A 187 23.85 8.19 2.37
CA ASN A 187 24.94 7.61 3.13
C ASN A 187 24.89 6.09 2.97
N ARG A 188 25.90 5.40 3.53
CA ARG A 188 25.94 3.93 3.55
C ARG A 188 25.80 3.42 4.98
N ASP A 189 24.99 2.38 5.14
CA ASP A 189 24.96 1.59 6.37
C ASP A 189 26.08 0.57 6.32
N LEU A 190 27.11 0.75 7.15
CA LEU A 190 28.26 -0.12 7.19
C LEU A 190 27.98 -1.50 7.82
N SER A 191 26.82 -1.67 8.45
CA SER A 191 26.39 -2.98 8.97
C SER A 191 25.84 -3.91 7.89
N ARG A 192 25.61 -3.40 6.66
CA ARG A 192 25.11 -4.16 5.52
C ARG A 192 26.11 -4.24 4.38
N SER A 193 26.08 -5.34 3.65
CA SER A 193 26.91 -5.49 2.45
C SER A 193 26.35 -4.67 1.27
N ALA A 194 27.24 -4.14 0.43
CA ALA A 194 26.86 -3.59 -0.86
C ALA A 194 26.24 -4.69 -1.75
N PRO A 195 25.26 -4.40 -2.58
CA PRO A 195 24.63 -3.10 -2.88
C PRO A 195 23.39 -2.78 -2.02
N TYR A 196 23.18 -3.46 -0.88
CA TYR A 196 21.99 -3.36 -0.05
C TYR A 196 22.10 -2.31 1.07
N ASN A 197 23.19 -1.55 1.10
CA ASN A 197 23.58 -0.63 2.16
C ASN A 197 23.41 0.86 1.83
N VAL A 198 22.75 1.19 0.71
CA VAL A 198 22.49 2.58 0.35
C VAL A 198 21.28 3.09 1.10
N VAL A 199 21.48 4.15 1.88
CA VAL A 199 20.45 4.82 2.69
C VAL A 199 20.15 6.17 2.09
N ALA A 200 18.86 6.53 1.94
CA ALA A 200 18.42 7.87 1.57
C ALA A 200 17.68 8.55 2.73
N ASP A 201 18.08 9.76 3.04
CA ASP A 201 17.42 10.67 4.00
C ASP A 201 16.43 11.55 3.25
N LEU A 202 15.15 11.17 3.29
CA LEU A 202 14.12 11.85 2.52
C LEU A 202 13.81 13.26 3.04
N ALA A 203 14.12 13.57 4.29
CA ALA A 203 13.98 14.92 4.82
C ALA A 203 15.01 15.86 4.18
N LYS A 204 16.28 15.42 4.08
CA LYS A 204 17.35 16.21 3.41
C LYS A 204 17.06 16.36 1.91
N ILE A 205 16.63 15.28 1.24
CA ILE A 205 16.26 15.34 -0.17
C ILE A 205 15.07 16.28 -0.38
N SER A 206 14.03 16.19 0.44
CA SER A 206 12.86 17.08 0.38
C SER A 206 13.25 18.56 0.52
N ALA A 207 14.17 18.87 1.43
CA ALA A 207 14.67 20.24 1.64
C ALA A 207 15.47 20.78 0.46
N ALA A 208 16.20 19.92 -0.27
CA ALA A 208 16.97 20.30 -1.45
C ALA A 208 16.10 20.54 -2.69
N PHE A 209 14.87 20.03 -2.73
CA PHE A 209 13.94 20.19 -3.86
C PHE A 209 12.58 20.75 -3.42
N PRO A 210 12.53 21.96 -2.80
CA PRO A 210 11.27 22.53 -2.29
C PRO A 210 10.24 22.80 -3.39
N GLN A 211 10.68 22.93 -4.64
CA GLN A 211 9.86 23.14 -5.85
C GLN A 211 9.25 21.84 -6.40
N GLY A 212 9.58 20.67 -5.82
CA GLY A 212 9.02 19.39 -6.26
C GLY A 212 7.51 19.35 -6.12
N GLN A 213 6.84 18.59 -6.98
CA GLN A 213 5.38 18.47 -7.02
C GLN A 213 4.84 17.95 -5.69
N ARG A 214 3.84 18.63 -5.13
CA ARG A 214 3.07 18.18 -3.97
C ARG A 214 2.09 17.07 -4.36
N ALA A 215 1.56 16.37 -3.36
CA ALA A 215 0.55 15.32 -3.56
C ALA A 215 -0.65 15.84 -4.35
N ARG A 216 -1.03 15.10 -5.39
CA ARG A 216 -2.16 15.38 -6.29
C ARG A 216 -2.93 14.10 -6.59
N ASP A 217 -4.11 14.23 -7.19
CA ASP A 217 -4.92 13.11 -7.65
C ASP A 217 -4.19 12.30 -8.74
N VAL A 218 -3.91 11.04 -8.45
CA VAL A 218 -3.30 10.06 -9.36
C VAL A 218 -4.29 8.98 -9.81
N GLY A 219 -5.56 9.10 -9.36
CA GLY A 219 -6.67 8.26 -9.77
C GLY A 219 -7.24 7.35 -8.68
N PHE A 220 -6.78 7.46 -7.44
CA PHE A 220 -7.38 6.75 -6.32
C PHE A 220 -8.67 7.44 -5.87
N THR A 221 -9.73 6.66 -5.66
CA THR A 221 -10.99 7.13 -5.08
C THR A 221 -11.14 6.54 -3.70
N TRP A 222 -11.12 7.39 -2.68
CA TRP A 222 -11.14 6.98 -1.28
C TRP A 222 -12.55 7.01 -0.71
N ALA A 223 -12.95 5.94 0.02
CA ALA A 223 -14.21 5.88 0.74
C ALA A 223 -14.10 4.96 1.96
N ASN A 224 -14.62 5.41 3.11
CA ASN A 224 -14.66 4.61 4.32
C ASN A 224 -15.49 3.33 4.13
N GLN A 225 -16.59 3.44 3.41
CA GLN A 225 -17.53 2.34 3.16
C GLN A 225 -17.61 2.07 1.65
N ASP A 226 -17.86 0.81 1.32
CA ASP A 226 -18.14 0.35 -0.03
C ASP A 226 -19.26 -0.70 0.04
N PRO A 227 -20.50 -0.38 -0.41
CA PRO A 227 -21.62 -1.31 -0.30
C PRO A 227 -21.40 -2.61 -1.08
N ARG A 228 -20.50 -2.63 -2.09
CA ARG A 228 -20.17 -3.83 -2.85
C ARG A 228 -19.49 -4.91 -2.01
N LEU A 229 -18.89 -4.56 -0.88
CA LEU A 229 -18.21 -5.52 0.01
C LEU A 229 -19.18 -6.52 0.65
N VAL A 230 -20.46 -6.21 0.73
CA VAL A 230 -21.48 -7.13 1.27
C VAL A 230 -21.57 -8.41 0.44
N THR A 231 -21.49 -8.30 -0.89
CA THR A 231 -21.59 -9.41 -1.85
C THR A 231 -20.25 -9.81 -2.46
N ALA A 232 -19.15 -9.09 -2.17
CA ALA A 232 -17.83 -9.37 -2.70
C ALA A 232 -17.26 -10.69 -2.13
N LYS A 233 -16.44 -11.37 -2.93
CA LYS A 233 -15.77 -12.61 -2.53
C LYS A 233 -14.82 -12.37 -1.36
N ASP A 234 -14.76 -13.32 -0.43
CA ASP A 234 -13.75 -13.32 0.63
C ASP A 234 -12.34 -13.46 0.03
N ALA A 235 -11.41 -12.71 0.58
CA ALA A 235 -10.02 -12.68 0.14
C ALA A 235 -9.10 -12.30 1.30
N VAL A 236 -9.03 -13.17 2.31
CA VAL A 236 -8.16 -12.99 3.48
C VAL A 236 -6.68 -13.15 3.14
N SER A 237 -6.37 -13.74 2.01
CA SER A 237 -5.02 -13.83 1.46
C SER A 237 -5.00 -13.43 0.00
N VAL A 238 -3.90 -12.81 -0.43
CA VAL A 238 -3.61 -12.46 -1.83
C VAL A 238 -2.26 -13.04 -2.16
N ASN A 239 -2.19 -13.89 -3.18
CA ASN A 239 -0.95 -14.48 -3.66
C ASN A 239 -0.87 -14.27 -5.17
N THR A 240 0.22 -13.67 -5.64
CA THR A 240 0.44 -13.43 -7.06
C THR A 240 1.91 -13.59 -7.42
N LEU A 241 2.23 -13.54 -8.71
CA LEU A 241 3.60 -13.61 -9.23
C LEU A 241 4.00 -12.26 -9.85
N VAL A 242 5.16 -11.77 -9.44
CA VAL A 242 5.87 -10.65 -10.07
C VAL A 242 7.19 -11.23 -10.60
N GLY A 243 7.26 -11.44 -11.90
CA GLY A 243 8.30 -12.28 -12.48
C GLY A 243 8.23 -13.72 -11.94
N SER A 244 9.29 -14.22 -11.35
CA SER A 244 9.34 -15.50 -10.62
C SER A 244 9.13 -15.36 -9.10
N THR A 245 8.97 -14.12 -8.60
CA THR A 245 8.81 -13.85 -7.17
C THR A 245 7.35 -13.98 -6.75
N THR A 246 7.08 -14.83 -5.76
CA THR A 246 5.75 -14.88 -5.11
C THR A 246 5.58 -13.66 -4.20
N VAL A 247 4.53 -12.89 -4.46
CA VAL A 247 4.14 -11.70 -3.68
C VAL A 247 2.85 -12.01 -2.94
N SER A 248 2.92 -12.02 -1.61
CA SER A 248 1.83 -12.45 -0.74
C SER A 248 1.42 -11.36 0.24
N PHE A 249 0.11 -11.31 0.53
CA PHE A 249 -0.47 -10.44 1.56
C PHE A 249 -1.51 -11.22 2.36
N VAL A 250 -1.61 -10.94 3.65
CA VAL A 250 -2.60 -11.52 4.55
C VAL A 250 -3.40 -10.40 5.20
N TRP A 251 -4.72 -10.52 5.17
CA TRP A 251 -5.61 -9.58 5.84
C TRP A 251 -5.52 -9.74 7.36
N ASN A 252 -5.22 -8.65 8.03
CA ASN A 252 -5.27 -8.57 9.49
C ASN A 252 -6.47 -7.70 9.87
N ALA A 253 -7.53 -8.33 10.40
CA ALA A 253 -8.77 -7.65 10.75
C ALA A 253 -8.61 -6.65 11.91
N GLN A 254 -7.70 -6.90 12.85
CA GLN A 254 -7.43 -6.00 13.97
C GLN A 254 -6.75 -4.72 13.51
N LEU A 255 -5.85 -4.81 12.52
CA LEU A 255 -5.19 -3.65 11.92
C LEU A 255 -6.05 -2.99 10.84
N GLY A 256 -7.08 -3.67 10.31
CA GLY A 256 -7.82 -3.23 9.13
C GLY A 256 -6.94 -3.11 7.89
N ARG A 257 -5.92 -3.98 7.73
CA ARG A 257 -4.89 -3.88 6.69
C ARG A 257 -4.45 -5.23 6.17
N TYR A 258 -4.02 -5.26 4.92
CA TYR A 258 -3.23 -6.35 4.36
C TYR A 258 -1.76 -6.15 4.73
N SER A 259 -1.18 -7.12 5.44
CA SER A 259 0.25 -7.17 5.71
C SER A 259 0.97 -7.89 4.59
N ARG A 260 2.05 -7.31 4.06
CA ARG A 260 2.96 -8.04 3.18
C ARG A 260 3.47 -9.27 3.92
N SER A 261 3.46 -10.42 3.27
CA SER A 261 3.83 -11.71 3.89
C SER A 261 4.88 -12.43 3.07
N ILE A 262 5.76 -13.16 3.77
CA ILE A 262 6.79 -14.00 3.19
C ILE A 262 6.82 -15.30 3.98
N GLY A 263 6.61 -16.43 3.29
CA GLY A 263 6.51 -17.74 3.95
C GLY A 263 5.42 -17.79 5.02
N GLY A 264 4.30 -17.06 4.85
CA GLY A 264 3.20 -16.97 5.80
C GLY A 264 3.44 -16.02 6.99
N GLN A 265 4.64 -15.46 7.14
CA GLN A 265 5.00 -14.51 8.21
C GLN A 265 4.84 -13.07 7.71
N SER A 266 4.30 -12.17 8.55
CA SER A 266 4.24 -10.74 8.23
C SER A 266 5.63 -10.14 8.06
N LEU A 267 5.85 -9.41 6.97
CA LEU A 267 7.07 -8.65 6.76
C LEU A 267 7.10 -7.47 7.73
N LEU A 268 8.09 -7.47 8.62
CA LEU A 268 8.34 -6.36 9.53
C LEU A 268 9.42 -5.44 8.97
N ALA A 269 9.21 -4.15 9.12
CA ALA A 269 10.27 -3.15 8.93
C ALA A 269 11.27 -3.20 10.08
N ALA A 270 12.43 -2.54 9.94
CA ALA A 270 13.44 -2.46 10.99
C ALA A 270 12.93 -1.81 12.29
N SER A 271 11.87 -1.02 12.21
CA SER A 271 11.15 -0.46 13.37
C SER A 271 10.33 -1.49 14.15
N GLY A 272 10.22 -2.74 13.68
CA GLY A 272 9.31 -3.76 14.21
C GLY A 272 7.85 -3.62 13.74
N ALA A 273 7.50 -2.53 13.03
CA ALA A 273 6.15 -2.35 12.51
C ALA A 273 5.90 -3.21 11.25
N PRO A 274 4.69 -3.75 11.08
CA PRO A 274 4.35 -4.50 9.87
C PRO A 274 4.30 -3.56 8.64
N VAL A 275 4.81 -4.04 7.50
CA VAL A 275 4.63 -3.37 6.21
C VAL A 275 3.23 -3.70 5.71
N ALA A 276 2.27 -2.83 6.00
CA ALA A 276 0.85 -3.09 5.80
C ALA A 276 0.09 -1.86 5.27
N LYS A 277 -0.89 -2.10 4.39
CA LYS A 277 -1.79 -1.08 3.83
C LYS A 277 -3.23 -1.61 3.81
N PRO A 278 -4.25 -0.73 3.90
CA PRO A 278 -5.64 -1.17 3.85
C PRO A 278 -6.06 -1.76 2.50
N ASN A 279 -5.31 -1.46 1.43
CA ASN A 279 -5.64 -1.89 0.07
C ASN A 279 -4.47 -2.60 -0.61
N VAL A 280 -4.80 -3.60 -1.41
CA VAL A 280 -3.92 -4.18 -2.43
C VAL A 280 -4.63 -4.10 -3.77
N LEU A 281 -4.01 -3.42 -4.74
CA LEU A 281 -4.41 -3.41 -6.15
C LEU A 281 -3.47 -4.35 -6.90
N VAL A 282 -4.00 -5.43 -7.49
CA VAL A 282 -3.24 -6.25 -8.43
C VAL A 282 -3.62 -5.79 -9.83
N GLN A 283 -2.70 -5.07 -10.47
CA GLN A 283 -2.88 -4.43 -11.77
C GLN A 283 -2.16 -5.25 -12.84
N TYR A 284 -2.92 -5.76 -13.82
CA TYR A 284 -2.38 -6.58 -14.91
C TYR A 284 -1.86 -5.67 -16.02
N CYS A 285 -0.53 -5.73 -16.27
CA CYS A 285 0.21 -4.89 -17.20
C CYS A 285 1.03 -5.75 -18.17
N GLN A 286 1.30 -5.24 -19.37
CA GLN A 286 2.33 -5.81 -20.23
C GLN A 286 3.70 -5.58 -19.60
N VAL A 287 4.52 -6.64 -19.55
CA VAL A 287 5.88 -6.60 -19.00
C VAL A 287 6.80 -7.26 -20.02
N ASN A 288 7.71 -6.49 -20.59
CA ASN A 288 8.59 -6.92 -21.65
C ASN A 288 10.07 -6.70 -21.26
N PRO A 289 11.00 -7.53 -21.73
CA PRO A 289 12.42 -7.27 -21.58
C PRO A 289 12.82 -5.95 -22.26
N ASP A 290 13.54 -5.10 -21.53
CA ASP A 290 14.15 -3.89 -22.09
C ASP A 290 15.65 -4.10 -22.26
N ARG A 291 16.06 -4.36 -23.49
CA ARG A 291 17.45 -4.58 -23.85
C ARG A 291 18.30 -3.31 -23.86
N SER A 292 17.69 -2.14 -23.70
CA SER A 292 18.40 -0.87 -23.55
C SER A 292 18.87 -0.62 -22.10
N ASP A 293 18.35 -1.40 -21.14
CA ASP A 293 18.70 -1.33 -19.71
C ASP A 293 19.13 -2.74 -19.27
N ILE A 294 20.42 -2.98 -19.20
CA ILE A 294 21.03 -4.28 -18.89
C ILE A 294 21.77 -4.16 -17.55
N ASP A 295 21.57 -5.12 -16.65
CA ASP A 295 22.25 -5.18 -15.38
C ASP A 295 23.73 -5.62 -15.54
N VAL A 296 24.49 -5.58 -14.43
CA VAL A 296 25.91 -5.96 -14.41
C VAL A 296 26.16 -7.45 -14.73
N ASN A 297 25.12 -8.28 -14.70
CA ASN A 297 25.18 -9.71 -15.03
C ASN A 297 24.72 -10.00 -16.48
N GLY A 298 24.44 -8.98 -17.27
CA GLY A 298 23.98 -9.13 -18.64
C GLY A 298 22.47 -9.41 -18.80
N ASN A 299 21.68 -9.35 -17.73
CA ASN A 299 20.23 -9.55 -17.80
C ASN A 299 19.53 -8.25 -18.19
N PRO A 300 18.58 -8.28 -19.15
CA PRO A 300 17.76 -7.12 -19.46
C PRO A 300 16.84 -6.80 -18.28
N SER A 301 16.68 -5.53 -18.00
CA SER A 301 15.62 -5.03 -17.12
C SER A 301 14.25 -5.32 -17.73
N MET A 302 13.21 -5.25 -16.92
CA MET A 302 11.84 -5.44 -17.38
C MET A 302 11.15 -4.09 -17.45
N PHE A 303 10.54 -3.78 -18.61
CA PHE A 303 9.71 -2.60 -18.81
C PHE A 303 8.25 -2.96 -18.53
N THR A 304 7.69 -2.40 -17.46
CA THR A 304 6.28 -2.54 -17.11
C THR A 304 5.48 -1.40 -17.71
N THR A 305 4.63 -1.69 -18.69
CA THR A 305 3.79 -0.68 -19.36
C THR A 305 2.61 -0.31 -18.48
N THR A 306 2.55 0.94 -18.02
CA THR A 306 1.48 1.48 -17.17
C THR A 306 0.58 2.50 -17.87
N VAL A 307 0.88 2.83 -19.11
CA VAL A 307 -0.01 3.57 -20.04
C VAL A 307 -0.78 2.57 -20.88
N GLY A 308 -2.11 2.71 -20.95
CA GLY A 308 -2.99 1.77 -21.63
C GLY A 308 -4.15 1.35 -20.73
N SER A 309 -4.57 0.10 -20.84
CA SER A 309 -5.69 -0.45 -20.06
C SER A 309 -5.48 -1.94 -19.78
N GLY A 310 -6.19 -2.45 -18.77
CA GLY A 310 -6.15 -3.85 -18.42
C GLY A 310 -7.11 -4.19 -17.29
N ARG A 311 -7.02 -5.43 -16.80
CA ARG A 311 -7.76 -5.88 -15.62
C ARG A 311 -7.06 -5.37 -14.35
N VAL A 312 -7.85 -5.22 -13.29
CA VAL A 312 -7.34 -4.97 -11.93
C VAL A 312 -8.21 -5.74 -10.93
N ALA A 313 -7.61 -6.21 -9.86
CA ALA A 313 -8.33 -6.73 -8.69
C ALA A 313 -7.99 -5.84 -7.48
N LEU A 314 -9.02 -5.28 -6.84
CA LEU A 314 -8.90 -4.55 -5.59
C LEU A 314 -9.21 -5.48 -4.43
N PHE A 315 -8.31 -5.52 -3.46
CA PHE A 315 -8.48 -6.20 -2.19
C PHE A 315 -8.53 -5.17 -1.07
N ARG A 316 -9.63 -5.15 -0.33
CA ARG A 316 -9.84 -4.31 0.85
C ARG A 316 -10.79 -4.99 1.83
N ASN A 317 -10.61 -4.77 3.13
CA ASN A 317 -11.47 -5.33 4.18
C ASN A 317 -11.64 -6.86 4.10
N GLY A 318 -10.60 -7.60 3.69
CA GLY A 318 -10.67 -9.05 3.52
C GLY A 318 -11.54 -9.51 2.34
N LYS A 319 -11.86 -8.64 1.40
CA LYS A 319 -12.74 -8.88 0.23
C LYS A 319 -12.03 -8.50 -1.07
N ARG A 320 -12.50 -9.10 -2.19
CA ARG A 320 -12.03 -8.85 -3.56
C ARG A 320 -13.13 -8.23 -4.42
N ILE A 321 -12.77 -7.20 -5.17
CA ILE A 321 -13.59 -6.59 -6.22
C ILE A 321 -12.78 -6.55 -7.50
N ASP A 322 -13.27 -7.20 -8.55
CA ASP A 322 -12.63 -7.20 -9.87
C ASP A 322 -13.05 -5.97 -10.68
N GLY A 323 -12.15 -5.51 -11.56
CA GLY A 323 -12.38 -4.33 -12.36
C GLY A 323 -11.39 -4.16 -13.50
N THR A 324 -11.32 -2.94 -14.01
CA THR A 324 -10.43 -2.52 -15.09
C THR A 324 -9.70 -1.23 -14.70
N TRP A 325 -8.52 -1.05 -15.28
CA TRP A 325 -7.79 0.21 -15.20
C TRP A 325 -7.60 0.79 -16.60
N LEU A 326 -7.51 2.13 -16.65
CA LEU A 326 -7.20 2.89 -17.86
C LEU A 326 -6.29 4.08 -17.51
N ARG A 327 -5.17 4.22 -18.21
CA ARG A 327 -4.29 5.39 -18.14
C ARG A 327 -3.92 5.81 -19.55
N ARG A 328 -4.26 7.04 -19.95
CA ARG A 328 -4.17 7.50 -21.33
C ARG A 328 -2.80 8.06 -21.71
N SER A 329 -2.01 8.49 -20.73
CA SER A 329 -0.67 9.02 -20.93
C SER A 329 0.15 8.90 -19.63
N ALA A 330 1.48 8.98 -19.70
CA ALA A 330 2.37 8.89 -18.55
C ALA A 330 2.07 9.96 -17.48
N GLY A 331 1.71 11.18 -17.87
CA GLY A 331 1.30 12.25 -16.94
C GLY A 331 -0.17 12.19 -16.50
N GLY A 332 -0.96 11.29 -17.08
CA GLY A 332 -2.38 11.11 -16.78
C GLY A 332 -2.61 10.25 -15.55
N ARG A 333 -3.72 10.50 -14.84
CA ARG A 333 -4.16 9.66 -13.73
C ARG A 333 -4.62 8.29 -14.21
N THR A 334 -4.45 7.27 -13.39
CA THR A 334 -5.00 5.93 -13.65
C THR A 334 -6.43 5.86 -13.15
N VAL A 335 -7.39 5.55 -14.02
CA VAL A 335 -8.80 5.39 -13.67
C VAL A 335 -9.07 3.92 -13.39
N PHE A 336 -9.56 3.60 -12.19
CA PHE A 336 -9.93 2.25 -11.79
C PHE A 336 -11.46 2.15 -11.70
N LYS A 337 -12.07 1.17 -12.39
CA LYS A 337 -13.51 0.98 -12.45
C LYS A 337 -13.89 -0.48 -12.20
N ASP A 338 -15.05 -0.71 -11.59
CA ASP A 338 -15.67 -2.03 -11.49
C ASP A 338 -16.33 -2.46 -12.82
N GLY A 339 -16.92 -3.66 -12.83
CA GLY A 339 -17.62 -4.19 -14.00
C GLY A 339 -18.84 -3.39 -14.44
N ALA A 340 -19.40 -2.55 -13.57
CA ALA A 340 -20.51 -1.61 -13.86
C ALA A 340 -20.01 -0.23 -14.31
N GLY A 341 -18.71 -0.03 -14.46
CA GLY A 341 -18.10 1.24 -14.87
C GLY A 341 -18.00 2.29 -13.76
N LYS A 342 -18.34 1.95 -12.50
CA LYS A 342 -18.21 2.84 -11.34
C LYS A 342 -16.78 2.81 -10.79
N PRO A 343 -16.29 3.90 -10.17
CA PRO A 343 -14.96 3.92 -9.56
C PRO A 343 -14.78 2.79 -8.54
N LEU A 344 -13.61 2.13 -8.55
CA LEU A 344 -13.19 1.28 -7.43
C LEU A 344 -12.88 2.17 -6.23
N LEU A 345 -13.49 1.85 -5.07
CA LEU A 345 -13.35 2.61 -3.85
C LEU A 345 -12.27 1.98 -2.95
N LEU A 346 -11.21 2.71 -2.67
CA LEU A 346 -10.15 2.29 -1.75
C LEU A 346 -10.48 2.73 -0.32
N ALA A 347 -10.14 1.91 0.67
CA ALA A 347 -10.18 2.30 2.07
C ALA A 347 -9.09 3.33 2.37
N PRO A 348 -9.34 4.41 3.13
CA PRO A 348 -8.31 5.38 3.49
C PRO A 348 -7.11 4.74 4.20
N GLY A 349 -5.88 5.21 3.90
CA GLY A 349 -4.64 4.74 4.53
C GLY A 349 -3.54 4.26 3.54
N GLY A 350 -3.72 4.49 2.24
CA GLY A 350 -2.75 4.13 1.21
C GLY A 350 -2.95 2.75 0.60
N ALA A 351 -2.05 2.35 -0.29
CA ALA A 351 -2.19 1.11 -1.04
C ALA A 351 -0.86 0.45 -1.41
N PHE A 352 -0.89 -0.89 -1.55
CA PHE A 352 0.02 -1.60 -2.44
C PHE A 352 -0.58 -1.62 -3.85
N VAL A 353 0.26 -1.43 -4.86
CA VAL A 353 -0.06 -1.63 -6.28
C VAL A 353 0.91 -2.64 -6.85
N VAL A 354 0.44 -3.85 -7.09
CA VAL A 354 1.26 -4.96 -7.58
C VAL A 354 1.06 -5.07 -9.08
N LEU A 355 2.12 -4.81 -9.84
CA LEU A 355 2.12 -4.82 -11.29
C LEU A 355 2.49 -6.23 -11.75
N VAL A 356 1.56 -6.92 -12.39
CA VAL A 356 1.72 -8.32 -12.77
C VAL A 356 1.47 -8.53 -14.26
N ARG A 357 2.08 -9.57 -14.82
CA ARG A 357 1.84 -9.98 -16.20
C ARG A 357 0.38 -10.39 -16.42
N PRO A 358 -0.18 -10.24 -17.62
CA PRO A 358 -1.47 -10.83 -17.97
C PRO A 358 -1.44 -12.34 -17.69
N GLY A 359 -2.48 -12.85 -17.00
CA GLY A 359 -2.56 -14.28 -16.62
C GLY A 359 -1.88 -14.67 -15.32
N ALA A 360 -1.20 -13.74 -14.63
CA ALA A 360 -0.70 -14.02 -13.28
C ALA A 360 -1.85 -14.42 -12.34
N PRO A 361 -1.63 -15.40 -11.42
CA PRO A 361 -2.64 -15.81 -10.45
C PRO A 361 -2.95 -14.68 -9.45
N THR A 362 -4.16 -14.72 -8.87
CA THR A 362 -4.58 -13.84 -7.75
C THR A 362 -5.68 -14.49 -6.94
#